data_1d895d656846a7f6ac4a21d7e3c2b014
#
_entry.id   1d895d656846a7f6ac4a21d7e3c2b014
#
_cell.length_a   1.000
_cell.length_b   1.000
_cell.length_c   1.000
_cell.angle_alpha   90.00
_cell.angle_beta   90.00
_cell.angle_gamma   90.00
#
_symmetry.space_group_name_H-M   'P 1'
#
loop_
_entity.id
_entity.type
_entity.pdbx_description
1 polymer ?
#
loop_
_entity_poly.entity_id
_entity_poly.type
_entity_poly.pdbx_seq_one_letter_code
_entity_poly.pdbx_strand_id
1 'polypeptide(L)'
;LKSVIANVIVCTLILLMSLYWCYRIWKEKMNFLFTSNFSIAFVTLAILILAFYLLKLIFKVNYPEDRTGLFFYVFFIFSLAFMINEIKKSFQLYFIVVPAFFIFQWLVSFNLMVHPWRIYETMPHSFFNTLVEEQAKVDYPISVSGHRVRELFYGFLNYNSDIILSHCTAGEALQMNCDYAIAYKQDKPYYERYYSELATDNYWNFTLIKRRSPLERKLLFKAENKEFNANYEYYNFFEKLDTTFNSVNPLVAEFDFDMEKAPIPFDAWLVLQIDADDPVNNLSVRTPLNLIKYDWNGTKKFRTCIVSGTIPLKIKRIVAYLWNIDKQEIKLKVNSFKISSLQGEGINEISKAKL
;
A
#
# COMPACT_ATOMS: atom_id res chain seq x y z
N LEU A 1 -18.86 -13.98 -8.83
CA LEU A 1 -19.45 -14.65 -10.00
C LEU A 1 -18.48 -14.71 -11.20
N LYS A 2 -17.79 -13.59 -11.53
CA LYS A 2 -16.86 -13.51 -12.67
C LYS A 2 -15.68 -14.49 -12.57
N SER A 3 -15.11 -14.66 -11.39
CA SER A 3 -13.98 -15.59 -11.17
C SER A 3 -14.39 -17.06 -11.31
N VAL A 4 -15.59 -17.42 -10.88
CA VAL A 4 -16.09 -18.81 -10.98
C VAL A 4 -16.26 -19.22 -12.44
N ILE A 5 -16.83 -18.34 -13.27
CA ILE A 5 -17.02 -18.62 -14.72
C ILE A 5 -15.67 -18.80 -15.41
N ALA A 6 -14.69 -17.91 -15.14
CA ALA A 6 -13.36 -18.02 -15.72
C ALA A 6 -12.68 -19.34 -15.32
N ASN A 7 -12.76 -19.72 -14.05
CA ASN A 7 -12.20 -20.97 -13.55
C ASN A 7 -12.85 -22.20 -14.21
N VAL A 8 -14.17 -22.20 -14.37
CA VAL A 8 -14.90 -23.27 -15.08
C VAL A 8 -14.43 -23.39 -16.53
N ILE A 9 -14.27 -22.26 -17.22
CA ILE A 9 -13.78 -22.26 -18.61
C ILE A 9 -12.36 -22.82 -18.69
N VAL A 10 -11.45 -22.37 -17.83
CA VAL A 10 -10.05 -22.86 -17.81
C VAL A 10 -10.00 -24.36 -17.50
N CYS A 11 -10.72 -24.82 -16.48
CA CYS A 11 -10.80 -26.25 -16.17
C CYS A 11 -11.36 -27.08 -17.33
N THR A 12 -12.41 -26.57 -17.99
CA THR A 12 -13.00 -27.24 -19.16
C THR A 12 -11.99 -27.34 -20.32
N LEU A 13 -11.24 -26.26 -20.57
CA LEU A 13 -10.21 -26.26 -21.62
C LEU A 13 -9.07 -27.24 -21.31
N ILE A 14 -8.61 -27.28 -20.05
CA ILE A 14 -7.57 -28.23 -19.62
C ILE A 14 -8.08 -29.66 -19.81
N LEU A 15 -9.34 -29.96 -19.47
CA LEU A 15 -9.95 -31.25 -19.69
C LEU A 15 -10.01 -31.61 -21.19
N LEU A 16 -10.43 -30.68 -22.03
CA LEU A 16 -10.48 -30.88 -23.49
C LEU A 16 -9.07 -31.12 -24.07
N MET A 17 -8.08 -30.35 -23.64
CA MET A 17 -6.66 -30.56 -24.03
C MET A 17 -6.17 -31.94 -23.59
N SER A 18 -6.51 -32.39 -22.38
CA SER A 18 -6.15 -33.71 -21.86
C SER A 18 -6.77 -34.83 -22.69
N LEU A 19 -8.09 -34.72 -23.00
CA LEU A 19 -8.78 -35.71 -23.83
C LEU A 19 -8.23 -35.76 -25.25
N TYR A 20 -7.94 -34.58 -25.85
CA TYR A 20 -7.31 -34.51 -27.17
C TYR A 20 -5.91 -35.14 -27.17
N TRP A 21 -5.11 -34.87 -26.15
CA TRP A 21 -3.78 -35.42 -25.97
C TRP A 21 -3.83 -36.97 -25.85
N CYS A 22 -4.69 -37.51 -24.99
CA CYS A 22 -4.90 -38.96 -24.86
C CYS A 22 -5.33 -39.61 -26.18
N TYR A 23 -6.27 -38.96 -26.90
CA TYR A 23 -6.70 -39.44 -28.21
C TYR A 23 -5.56 -39.49 -29.22
N ARG A 24 -4.72 -38.46 -29.28
CA ARG A 24 -3.58 -38.41 -30.21
C ARG A 24 -2.49 -39.44 -29.84
N ILE A 25 -2.21 -39.67 -28.57
CA ILE A 25 -1.28 -40.74 -28.13
C ILE A 25 -1.81 -42.11 -28.54
N TRP A 26 -3.09 -42.37 -28.34
CA TRP A 26 -3.70 -43.62 -28.74
C TRP A 26 -3.58 -43.87 -30.24
N LYS A 27 -3.74 -42.82 -31.05
CA LYS A 27 -3.71 -42.90 -32.53
C LYS A 27 -2.28 -42.95 -33.09
N GLU A 28 -1.37 -42.13 -32.59
CA GLU A 28 -0.03 -41.88 -33.16
C GLU A 28 1.11 -42.48 -32.32
N LYS A 29 0.75 -43.15 -31.24
CA LYS A 29 1.69 -43.79 -30.30
C LYS A 29 2.67 -42.79 -29.67
N MET A 30 3.78 -43.28 -29.12
CA MET A 30 4.78 -42.51 -28.38
C MET A 30 5.48 -41.42 -29.20
N ASN A 31 5.53 -41.55 -30.54
CA ASN A 31 6.16 -40.55 -31.40
C ASN A 31 5.52 -39.16 -31.25
N PHE A 32 4.21 -39.09 -31.01
CA PHE A 32 3.50 -37.85 -30.81
C PHE A 32 4.04 -37.06 -29.62
N LEU A 33 4.51 -37.70 -28.57
CA LEU A 33 5.02 -37.04 -27.38
C LEU A 33 6.21 -36.10 -27.65
N PHE A 34 7.08 -36.50 -28.60
CA PHE A 34 8.33 -35.78 -28.88
C PHE A 34 8.30 -34.96 -30.16
N THR A 35 7.31 -35.15 -31.02
CA THR A 35 7.24 -34.47 -32.33
C THR A 35 6.18 -33.40 -32.41
N SER A 36 5.15 -33.45 -31.55
CA SER A 36 4.08 -32.44 -31.55
C SER A 36 4.41 -31.28 -30.60
N ASN A 37 4.38 -30.06 -31.13
CA ASN A 37 4.54 -28.84 -30.33
C ASN A 37 3.46 -28.72 -29.26
N PHE A 38 2.22 -29.14 -29.57
CA PHE A 38 1.14 -29.21 -28.58
C PHE A 38 1.51 -30.16 -27.44
N SER A 39 1.96 -31.37 -27.75
CA SER A 39 2.32 -32.35 -26.72
C SER A 39 3.43 -31.84 -25.82
N ILE A 40 4.49 -31.25 -26.38
CA ILE A 40 5.61 -30.71 -25.62
C ILE A 40 5.13 -29.60 -24.66
N ALA A 41 4.37 -28.62 -25.16
CA ALA A 41 3.86 -27.52 -24.36
C ALA A 41 2.91 -28.01 -23.23
N PHE A 42 2.01 -28.95 -23.57
CA PHE A 42 1.03 -29.48 -22.62
C PHE A 42 1.68 -30.34 -21.52
N VAL A 43 2.65 -31.19 -21.88
CA VAL A 43 3.40 -32.01 -20.91
C VAL A 43 4.24 -31.10 -20.01
N THR A 44 4.85 -30.05 -20.55
CA THR A 44 5.57 -29.06 -19.73
C THR A 44 4.63 -28.39 -18.73
N LEU A 45 3.44 -27.97 -19.15
CA LEU A 45 2.44 -27.42 -18.25
C LEU A 45 2.04 -28.41 -17.14
N ALA A 46 1.79 -29.67 -17.52
CA ALA A 46 1.42 -30.71 -16.56
C ALA A 46 2.55 -31.01 -15.54
N ILE A 47 3.81 -31.07 -16.00
CA ILE A 47 4.96 -31.25 -15.13
C ILE A 47 5.10 -30.07 -14.17
N LEU A 48 4.93 -28.83 -14.62
CA LEU A 48 4.98 -27.65 -13.77
C LEU A 48 3.89 -27.68 -12.69
N ILE A 49 2.66 -27.99 -13.06
CA ILE A 49 1.54 -28.11 -12.11
C ILE A 49 1.86 -29.19 -11.07
N LEU A 50 2.32 -30.36 -11.51
CA LEU A 50 2.68 -31.47 -10.63
C LEU A 50 3.84 -31.09 -9.70
N ALA A 51 4.89 -30.45 -10.23
CA ALA A 51 6.04 -30.01 -9.43
C ALA A 51 5.64 -29.08 -8.30
N PHE A 52 4.80 -28.06 -8.58
CA PHE A 52 4.31 -27.15 -7.53
C PHE A 52 3.37 -27.84 -6.55
N TYR A 53 2.57 -28.78 -7.01
CA TYR A 53 1.75 -29.61 -6.11
C TYR A 53 2.61 -30.43 -5.15
N LEU A 54 3.67 -31.06 -5.65
CA LEU A 54 4.64 -31.83 -4.84
C LEU A 54 5.42 -30.92 -3.88
N LEU A 55 5.86 -29.75 -4.32
CA LEU A 55 6.52 -28.75 -3.46
C LEU A 55 5.60 -28.32 -2.31
N LYS A 56 4.31 -28.12 -2.57
CA LYS A 56 3.36 -27.85 -1.50
C LYS A 56 3.19 -29.00 -0.52
N LEU A 57 3.09 -30.24 -1.01
CA LEU A 57 2.92 -31.41 -0.15
C LEU A 57 4.16 -31.69 0.72
N ILE A 58 5.36 -31.61 0.14
CA ILE A 58 6.60 -32.00 0.79
C ILE A 58 7.14 -30.88 1.66
N PHE A 59 7.19 -29.66 1.12
CA PHE A 59 7.86 -28.51 1.74
C PHE A 59 6.90 -27.48 2.32
N LYS A 60 5.58 -27.69 2.20
CA LYS A 60 4.52 -26.74 2.63
C LYS A 60 4.68 -25.33 2.00
N VAL A 61 5.30 -25.25 0.84
CA VAL A 61 5.47 -23.99 0.09
C VAL A 61 4.11 -23.55 -0.43
N ASN A 62 3.83 -22.26 -0.37
CA ASN A 62 2.61 -21.71 -0.97
C ASN A 62 2.65 -21.84 -2.50
N TYR A 63 1.46 -21.94 -3.11
CA TYR A 63 1.39 -21.88 -4.57
C TYR A 63 1.91 -20.52 -5.07
N PRO A 64 2.54 -20.50 -6.26
CA PRO A 64 2.95 -19.24 -6.87
C PRO A 64 1.71 -18.39 -7.13
N GLU A 65 1.72 -17.21 -6.55
CA GLU A 65 0.65 -16.21 -6.69
C GLU A 65 1.13 -15.03 -7.53
N ASP A 66 0.20 -14.26 -8.06
CA ASP A 66 0.45 -13.03 -8.83
C ASP A 66 1.46 -13.25 -9.99
N ARG A 67 2.54 -12.45 -10.00
CA ARG A 67 3.56 -12.47 -11.06
C ARG A 67 4.29 -13.79 -11.15
N THR A 68 4.44 -14.51 -10.04
CA THR A 68 5.14 -15.79 -10.01
C THR A 68 4.31 -16.92 -10.64
N GLY A 69 3.00 -16.73 -10.79
CA GLY A 69 2.11 -17.66 -11.48
C GLY A 69 1.99 -17.44 -13.00
N LEU A 70 2.54 -16.34 -13.54
CA LEU A 70 2.35 -15.97 -14.95
C LEU A 70 2.90 -17.01 -15.94
N PHE A 71 3.94 -17.75 -15.58
CA PHE A 71 4.50 -18.78 -16.46
C PHE A 71 3.52 -19.93 -16.76
N PHE A 72 2.56 -20.24 -15.85
CA PHE A 72 1.50 -21.21 -16.15
C PHE A 72 0.61 -20.75 -17.31
N TYR A 73 0.30 -19.46 -17.36
CA TYR A 73 -0.50 -18.89 -18.46
C TYR A 73 0.23 -18.98 -19.79
N VAL A 74 1.54 -18.78 -19.82
CA VAL A 74 2.33 -18.87 -21.05
C VAL A 74 2.24 -20.28 -21.62
N PHE A 75 2.49 -21.32 -20.83
CA PHE A 75 2.39 -22.70 -21.29
C PHE A 75 0.96 -23.13 -21.60
N PHE A 76 -0.02 -22.63 -20.87
CA PHE A 76 -1.43 -22.86 -21.17
C PHE A 76 -1.82 -22.27 -22.51
N ILE A 77 -1.44 -21.01 -22.78
CA ILE A 77 -1.72 -20.33 -24.06
C ILE A 77 -1.02 -21.04 -25.21
N PHE A 78 0.25 -21.43 -25.06
CA PHE A 78 0.97 -22.19 -26.09
C PHE A 78 0.33 -23.54 -26.36
N SER A 79 -0.04 -24.27 -25.31
CA SER A 79 -0.75 -25.55 -25.47
C SER A 79 -2.04 -25.37 -26.24
N LEU A 80 -2.83 -24.37 -25.92
CA LEU A 80 -4.09 -24.07 -26.59
C LEU A 80 -3.85 -23.67 -28.06
N ALA A 81 -2.90 -22.79 -28.33
CA ALA A 81 -2.58 -22.32 -29.67
C ALA A 81 -2.08 -23.47 -30.57
N PHE A 82 -1.19 -24.30 -30.06
CA PHE A 82 -0.69 -25.46 -30.81
C PHE A 82 -1.79 -26.52 -31.03
N MET A 83 -2.65 -26.76 -30.04
CA MET A 83 -3.82 -27.66 -30.23
C MET A 83 -4.72 -27.14 -31.34
N ILE A 84 -5.06 -25.85 -31.35
CA ILE A 84 -5.89 -25.22 -32.39
C ILE A 84 -5.25 -25.39 -33.78
N ASN A 85 -3.92 -25.22 -33.86
CA ASN A 85 -3.20 -25.36 -35.12
C ASN A 85 -3.21 -26.81 -35.66
N GLU A 86 -3.29 -27.80 -34.79
CA GLU A 86 -3.35 -29.23 -35.16
C GLU A 86 -4.75 -29.73 -35.53
N ILE A 87 -5.78 -28.97 -35.15
CA ILE A 87 -7.18 -29.33 -35.46
C ILE A 87 -7.50 -28.98 -36.93
N LYS A 88 -8.42 -29.72 -37.54
CA LYS A 88 -8.90 -29.46 -38.91
C LYS A 88 -9.33 -28.01 -39.08
N LYS A 89 -8.96 -27.38 -40.20
CA LYS A 89 -9.23 -25.96 -40.50
C LYS A 89 -10.71 -25.57 -40.31
N SER A 90 -11.66 -26.46 -40.62
CA SER A 90 -13.10 -26.20 -40.44
C SER A 90 -13.51 -25.98 -38.98
N PHE A 91 -12.74 -26.50 -38.01
CA PHE A 91 -13.03 -26.32 -36.59
C PHE A 91 -12.19 -25.19 -35.94
N GLN A 92 -11.11 -24.76 -36.59
CA GLN A 92 -10.23 -23.71 -36.04
C GLN A 92 -10.99 -22.42 -35.75
N LEU A 93 -11.95 -22.05 -36.61
CA LEU A 93 -12.73 -20.84 -36.44
C LEU A 93 -13.54 -20.84 -35.13
N TYR A 94 -14.09 -21.98 -34.74
CA TYR A 94 -14.83 -22.11 -33.47
C TYR A 94 -13.93 -21.97 -32.26
N PHE A 95 -12.69 -22.40 -32.35
CA PHE A 95 -11.73 -22.29 -31.26
C PHE A 95 -11.10 -20.90 -31.12
N ILE A 96 -11.13 -20.06 -32.19
CA ILE A 96 -10.66 -18.64 -32.11
C ILE A 96 -11.52 -17.83 -31.13
N VAL A 97 -12.79 -18.20 -30.91
CA VAL A 97 -13.65 -17.54 -29.93
C VAL A 97 -13.07 -17.63 -28.51
N VAL A 98 -12.31 -18.68 -28.19
CA VAL A 98 -11.73 -18.88 -26.86
C VAL A 98 -10.65 -17.83 -26.54
N PRO A 99 -9.56 -17.67 -27.34
CA PRO A 99 -8.58 -16.60 -27.08
C PRO A 99 -9.21 -15.21 -27.18
N ALA A 100 -10.18 -15.00 -28.09
CA ALA A 100 -10.91 -13.74 -28.18
C ALA A 100 -11.66 -13.41 -26.89
N PHE A 101 -12.30 -14.41 -26.28
CA PHE A 101 -12.96 -14.27 -24.98
C PHE A 101 -11.94 -13.87 -23.87
N PHE A 102 -10.77 -14.52 -23.81
CA PHE A 102 -9.75 -14.19 -22.83
C PHE A 102 -9.16 -12.79 -23.06
N ILE A 103 -8.92 -12.40 -24.31
CA ILE A 103 -8.47 -11.05 -24.65
C ILE A 103 -9.53 -10.03 -24.25
N PHE A 104 -10.80 -10.27 -24.57
CA PHE A 104 -11.91 -9.40 -24.19
C PHE A 104 -12.03 -9.29 -22.66
N GLN A 105 -11.98 -10.43 -21.95
CA GLN A 105 -12.02 -10.42 -20.49
C GLN A 105 -10.81 -9.69 -19.89
N TRP A 106 -9.63 -9.87 -20.47
CA TRP A 106 -8.44 -9.13 -20.07
C TRP A 106 -8.62 -7.63 -20.27
N LEU A 107 -9.09 -7.20 -21.44
CA LEU A 107 -9.37 -5.77 -21.73
C LEU A 107 -10.39 -5.17 -20.75
N VAL A 108 -11.46 -5.89 -20.46
CA VAL A 108 -12.52 -5.46 -19.52
C VAL A 108 -12.01 -5.44 -18.07
N SER A 109 -11.11 -6.36 -17.74
CA SER A 109 -10.53 -6.48 -16.40
C SER A 109 -9.26 -5.63 -16.24
N PHE A 110 -8.73 -5.11 -17.35
CA PHE A 110 -7.52 -4.31 -17.37
C PHE A 110 -7.79 -2.97 -16.70
N ASN A 111 -7.33 -2.85 -15.48
CA ASN A 111 -7.45 -1.64 -14.69
C ASN A 111 -6.05 -1.20 -14.27
N LEU A 112 -5.56 -0.13 -14.90
CA LEU A 112 -4.25 0.46 -14.59
C LEU A 112 -4.21 1.10 -13.21
N MET A 113 -5.39 1.45 -12.67
CA MET A 113 -5.51 2.17 -11.40
C MET A 113 -5.54 1.24 -10.18
N VAL A 114 -6.00 -0.01 -10.37
CA VAL A 114 -6.28 -0.91 -9.24
C VAL A 114 -5.92 -2.35 -9.59
N HIS A 115 -5.04 -2.94 -8.81
CA HIS A 115 -4.78 -4.37 -8.89
C HIS A 115 -5.88 -5.12 -8.11
N PRO A 116 -6.69 -6.01 -8.74
CA PRO A 116 -7.84 -6.63 -8.08
C PRO A 116 -7.50 -7.49 -6.86
N TRP A 117 -6.25 -7.98 -6.77
CA TRP A 117 -5.74 -8.75 -5.63
C TRP A 117 -5.11 -7.90 -4.53
N ARG A 118 -4.98 -6.58 -4.77
CA ARG A 118 -4.35 -5.62 -3.85
C ARG A 118 -5.25 -4.42 -3.59
N ILE A 119 -6.54 -4.70 -3.39
CA ILE A 119 -7.55 -3.69 -3.07
C ILE A 119 -7.11 -2.81 -1.89
N TYR A 120 -6.45 -3.40 -0.91
CA TYR A 120 -5.92 -2.70 0.26
C TYR A 120 -4.76 -1.74 -0.07
N GLU A 121 -4.17 -1.82 -1.26
CA GLU A 121 -3.13 -0.87 -1.71
C GLU A 121 -3.70 0.37 -2.38
N THR A 122 -5.00 0.42 -2.59
CA THR A 122 -5.69 1.50 -3.29
C THR A 122 -6.67 2.23 -2.39
N MET A 123 -6.99 3.44 -2.79
CA MET A 123 -8.08 4.21 -2.19
C MET A 123 -8.81 4.97 -3.31
N PRO A 124 -10.11 5.31 -3.14
CA PRO A 124 -10.81 6.16 -4.09
C PRO A 124 -10.13 7.53 -4.23
N HIS A 125 -9.91 7.98 -5.45
CA HIS A 125 -9.29 9.29 -5.71
C HIS A 125 -10.11 10.44 -5.10
N SER A 126 -11.44 10.28 -5.05
CA SER A 126 -12.35 11.22 -4.39
C SER A 126 -12.03 11.44 -2.91
N PHE A 127 -11.56 10.40 -2.20
CA PHE A 127 -11.18 10.54 -0.79
C PHE A 127 -9.97 11.46 -0.62
N PHE A 128 -8.98 11.32 -1.51
CA PHE A 128 -7.83 12.21 -1.48
C PHE A 128 -8.24 13.66 -1.74
N ASN A 129 -9.08 13.93 -2.73
CA ASN A 129 -9.58 15.27 -3.02
C ASN A 129 -10.35 15.86 -1.82
N THR A 130 -11.19 15.06 -1.17
CA THR A 130 -11.89 15.48 0.05
C THR A 130 -10.92 15.81 1.18
N LEU A 131 -9.85 15.03 1.37
CA LEU A 131 -8.81 15.33 2.37
C LEU A 131 -8.07 16.64 2.06
N VAL A 132 -7.81 16.93 0.78
CA VAL A 132 -7.22 18.21 0.35
C VAL A 132 -8.14 19.39 0.68
N GLU A 133 -9.45 19.24 0.43
CA GLU A 133 -10.44 20.25 0.80
C GLU A 133 -10.54 20.46 2.32
N GLU A 134 -10.46 19.39 3.10
CA GLU A 134 -10.47 19.45 4.56
C GLU A 134 -9.18 20.08 5.10
N GLN A 135 -8.02 19.80 4.50
CA GLN A 135 -6.76 20.46 4.87
C GLN A 135 -6.83 21.98 4.66
N ALA A 136 -7.51 22.45 3.61
CA ALA A 136 -7.65 23.88 3.33
C ALA A 136 -8.49 24.63 4.38
N LYS A 137 -9.26 23.91 5.22
CA LYS A 137 -10.13 24.53 6.26
C LYS A 137 -9.42 24.75 7.59
N VAL A 138 -8.19 24.25 7.76
CA VAL A 138 -7.47 24.29 9.03
C VAL A 138 -6.02 24.74 8.85
N ASP A 139 -5.46 25.40 9.87
CA ASP A 139 -4.09 25.93 9.84
C ASP A 139 -3.02 24.93 10.29
N TYR A 140 -3.41 23.75 10.69
CA TYR A 140 -2.47 22.69 11.09
C TYR A 140 -2.52 21.53 10.10
N PRO A 141 -1.43 20.75 9.97
CA PRO A 141 -1.45 19.58 9.12
C PRO A 141 -2.39 18.51 9.69
N ILE A 142 -3.39 18.09 8.89
CA ILE A 142 -4.31 17.02 9.29
C ILE A 142 -3.59 15.68 9.36
N SER A 143 -3.96 14.87 10.34
CA SER A 143 -3.49 13.50 10.48
C SER A 143 -4.48 12.51 9.84
N VAL A 144 -3.94 11.57 9.05
CA VAL A 144 -4.73 10.56 8.33
C VAL A 144 -4.23 9.17 8.69
N SER A 145 -5.13 8.26 9.02
CA SER A 145 -4.82 6.84 9.18
C SER A 145 -5.57 5.98 8.17
N GLY A 146 -5.11 4.74 7.97
CA GLY A 146 -5.75 3.80 7.08
C GLY A 146 -5.73 2.39 7.62
N HIS A 147 -6.90 1.72 7.70
CA HIS A 147 -6.97 0.31 8.02
C HIS A 147 -6.54 -0.50 6.79
N ARG A 148 -5.37 -1.13 6.83
CA ARG A 148 -4.78 -1.90 5.73
C ARG A 148 -4.60 -1.13 4.41
N VAL A 149 -4.83 0.18 4.41
CA VAL A 149 -4.55 1.02 3.24
C VAL A 149 -3.06 1.23 3.17
N ARG A 150 -2.44 0.77 2.11
CA ARG A 150 -1.00 0.94 1.94
C ARG A 150 -0.65 2.35 1.48
N GLU A 151 0.47 2.79 1.99
CA GLU A 151 1.03 4.12 1.83
C GLU A 151 1.30 4.50 0.37
N LEU A 152 1.52 3.50 -0.50
CA LEU A 152 2.01 3.73 -1.86
C LEU A 152 1.04 4.53 -2.73
N PHE A 153 -0.25 4.18 -2.74
CA PHE A 153 -1.21 4.87 -3.60
C PHE A 153 -1.55 6.26 -3.06
N TYR A 154 -1.67 6.39 -1.74
CA TYR A 154 -1.82 7.67 -1.09
C TYR A 154 -0.61 8.58 -1.36
N GLY A 155 0.61 8.04 -1.24
CA GLY A 155 1.84 8.73 -1.58
C GLY A 155 1.91 9.13 -3.05
N PHE A 156 1.46 8.27 -3.98
CA PHE A 156 1.37 8.60 -5.41
C PHE A 156 0.41 9.78 -5.66
N LEU A 157 -0.75 9.83 -5.03
CA LEU A 157 -1.68 10.95 -5.15
C LEU A 157 -1.08 12.22 -4.55
N ASN A 158 -0.41 12.10 -3.40
CA ASN A 158 0.25 13.21 -2.74
C ASN A 158 1.42 13.77 -3.59
N TYR A 159 2.20 12.88 -4.23
CA TYR A 159 3.26 13.24 -5.16
C TYR A 159 2.75 14.06 -6.35
N ASN A 160 1.56 13.74 -6.87
CA ASN A 160 0.95 14.41 -8.01
C ASN A 160 0.08 15.63 -7.61
N SER A 161 -0.01 15.96 -6.32
CA SER A 161 -0.78 17.08 -5.80
C SER A 161 0.11 18.32 -5.59
N ASP A 162 -0.48 19.49 -5.74
CA ASP A 162 0.16 20.77 -5.35
C ASP A 162 0.06 21.01 -3.83
N ILE A 163 -0.90 20.38 -3.17
CA ILE A 163 -1.10 20.43 -1.72
C ILE A 163 -0.54 19.13 -1.13
N ILE A 164 0.44 19.27 -0.24
CA ILE A 164 1.07 18.13 0.45
C ILE A 164 0.26 17.84 1.70
N LEU A 165 -0.36 16.65 1.74
CA LEU A 165 -0.98 16.13 2.94
C LEU A 165 0.05 15.38 3.81
N SER A 166 -0.22 15.27 5.10
CA SER A 166 0.55 14.39 5.97
C SER A 166 0.45 12.95 5.50
N HIS A 167 1.52 12.20 5.72
CA HIS A 167 1.56 10.79 5.34
C HIS A 167 0.44 9.99 6.02
N CYS A 168 -0.18 9.08 5.27
CA CYS A 168 -1.20 8.19 5.83
C CYS A 168 -0.55 7.09 6.66
N THR A 169 -0.82 7.06 7.95
CA THR A 169 -0.36 5.99 8.83
C THR A 169 -1.21 4.74 8.62
N ALA A 170 -0.69 3.79 7.87
CA ALA A 170 -1.38 2.52 7.61
C ALA A 170 -1.05 1.47 8.69
N GLY A 171 -2.03 0.66 9.06
CA GLY A 171 -1.89 -0.41 10.06
C GLY A 171 -2.87 -1.56 9.84
N GLU A 172 -2.59 -2.70 10.47
CA GLU A 172 -3.47 -3.88 10.47
C GLU A 172 -4.80 -3.63 11.22
N ALA A 173 -4.87 -2.57 12.01
CA ALA A 173 -6.05 -2.14 12.72
C ALA A 173 -6.27 -0.65 12.52
N LEU A 174 -7.54 -0.23 12.60
CA LEU A 174 -7.91 1.17 12.51
C LEU A 174 -7.35 1.94 13.72
N GLN A 175 -6.54 2.95 13.47
CA GLN A 175 -5.99 3.81 14.51
C GLN A 175 -6.94 4.98 14.79
N MET A 176 -7.29 5.16 16.06
CA MET A 176 -8.28 6.15 16.50
C MET A 176 -7.65 7.48 16.97
N ASN A 177 -6.37 7.68 16.74
CA ASN A 177 -5.58 8.84 17.16
C ASN A 177 -5.33 9.86 16.03
N CYS A 178 -6.07 9.77 14.92
CA CYS A 178 -5.96 10.69 13.79
C CYS A 178 -7.25 11.50 13.58
N ASP A 179 -7.13 12.64 12.90
CA ASP A 179 -8.26 13.50 12.56
C ASP A 179 -9.20 12.85 11.55
N TYR A 180 -8.61 12.10 10.60
CA TYR A 180 -9.30 11.37 9.53
C TYR A 180 -8.80 9.93 9.47
N ALA A 181 -9.67 9.04 8.98
CA ALA A 181 -9.25 7.68 8.69
C ALA A 181 -9.96 7.11 7.45
N ILE A 182 -9.26 6.19 6.78
CA ILE A 182 -9.82 5.37 5.71
C ILE A 182 -10.09 4.00 6.29
N ALA A 183 -11.37 3.67 6.46
CA ALA A 183 -11.84 2.45 7.10
C ALA A 183 -12.58 1.57 6.10
N TYR A 184 -12.69 0.27 6.37
CA TYR A 184 -13.67 -0.56 5.69
C TYR A 184 -15.06 -0.33 6.28
N LYS A 185 -16.12 -0.51 5.48
CA LYS A 185 -17.50 -0.41 5.97
C LYS A 185 -17.79 -1.36 7.14
N GLN A 186 -17.18 -2.52 7.14
CA GLN A 186 -17.31 -3.50 8.23
C GLN A 186 -16.71 -3.02 9.55
N ASP A 187 -15.85 -2.00 9.53
CA ASP A 187 -15.26 -1.41 10.74
C ASP A 187 -16.20 -0.42 11.44
N LYS A 188 -17.38 -0.15 10.86
CA LYS A 188 -18.35 0.81 11.39
C LYS A 188 -18.64 0.67 12.87
N PRO A 189 -18.88 -0.53 13.44
CA PRO A 189 -19.15 -0.69 14.85
C PRO A 189 -18.03 -0.19 15.79
N TYR A 190 -16.80 -0.11 15.27
CA TYR A 190 -15.64 0.34 16.04
C TYR A 190 -15.46 1.84 16.01
N TYR A 191 -15.79 2.51 14.88
CA TYR A 191 -15.53 3.94 14.72
C TYR A 191 -16.76 4.83 14.88
N GLU A 192 -17.99 4.33 14.72
CA GLU A 192 -19.21 5.16 14.64
C GLU A 192 -19.47 6.04 15.88
N ARG A 193 -18.92 5.63 17.03
CA ARG A 193 -19.00 6.45 18.25
C ARG A 193 -18.20 7.74 18.15
N TYR A 194 -17.02 7.67 17.54
CA TYR A 194 -16.04 8.77 17.55
C TYR A 194 -15.90 9.49 16.22
N TYR A 195 -16.31 8.84 15.13
CA TYR A 195 -16.19 9.35 13.78
C TYR A 195 -17.54 9.42 13.08
N SER A 196 -17.66 10.35 12.13
CA SER A 196 -18.75 10.43 11.15
C SER A 196 -18.22 10.05 9.78
N GLU A 197 -19.07 9.43 8.98
CA GLU A 197 -18.77 9.13 7.59
C GLU A 197 -18.79 10.44 6.77
N LEU A 198 -17.72 10.70 6.04
CA LEU A 198 -17.56 11.86 5.18
C LEU A 198 -17.80 11.51 3.70
N ALA A 199 -17.27 10.38 3.27
CA ALA A 199 -17.46 9.83 1.92
C ALA A 199 -17.42 8.31 1.96
N THR A 200 -18.17 7.66 1.05
CA THR A 200 -18.24 6.20 0.98
C THR A 200 -18.07 5.74 -0.45
N ASP A 201 -17.23 4.75 -0.65
CA ASP A 201 -17.06 4.03 -1.91
C ASP A 201 -17.66 2.63 -1.79
N ASN A 202 -18.68 2.34 -2.63
CA ASN A 202 -19.37 1.07 -2.61
C ASN A 202 -18.62 -0.03 -3.39
N TYR A 203 -17.77 0.37 -4.32
CA TYR A 203 -17.06 -0.58 -5.17
C TYR A 203 -15.95 -1.29 -4.40
N TRP A 204 -15.19 -0.53 -3.61
CA TRP A 204 -14.07 -1.04 -2.81
C TRP A 204 -14.44 -1.30 -1.35
N ASN A 205 -15.67 -0.95 -0.98
CA ASN A 205 -16.16 -1.10 0.41
C ASN A 205 -15.40 -0.26 1.44
N PHE A 206 -14.86 0.89 1.00
CA PHE A 206 -14.19 1.86 1.85
C PHE A 206 -15.10 3.00 2.29
N THR A 207 -14.76 3.60 3.42
CA THR A 207 -15.38 4.82 3.94
C THR A 207 -14.29 5.75 4.44
N LEU A 208 -14.31 7.00 3.98
CA LEU A 208 -13.53 8.08 4.58
C LEU A 208 -14.33 8.61 5.77
N ILE A 209 -13.71 8.61 6.92
CA ILE A 209 -14.33 9.06 8.17
C ILE A 209 -13.56 10.24 8.76
N LYS A 210 -14.30 11.13 9.39
CA LYS A 210 -13.81 12.33 10.08
C LYS A 210 -14.19 12.26 11.55
N ARG A 211 -13.29 12.64 12.41
CA ARG A 211 -13.55 12.69 13.84
C ARG A 211 -14.69 13.67 14.15
N ARG A 212 -15.66 13.26 15.00
CA ARG A 212 -16.83 14.09 15.38
C ARG A 212 -16.40 15.29 16.21
N SER A 213 -15.51 15.06 17.18
CA SER A 213 -14.91 16.10 18.00
C SER A 213 -13.43 16.21 17.64
N PRO A 214 -12.92 17.37 17.21
CA PRO A 214 -11.51 17.58 16.92
C PRO A 214 -10.64 17.14 18.09
N LEU A 215 -9.47 16.58 17.77
CA LEU A 215 -8.47 16.24 18.79
C LEU A 215 -7.85 17.53 19.33
N GLU A 216 -7.89 17.70 20.64
CA GLU A 216 -7.16 18.78 21.29
C GLU A 216 -5.67 18.49 21.21
N ARG A 217 -4.88 19.46 20.74
CA ARG A 217 -3.41 19.41 20.61
C ARG A 217 -2.78 20.27 21.70
N LYS A 218 -2.56 19.68 22.88
CA LYS A 218 -1.91 20.36 24.00
C LYS A 218 -0.41 20.47 23.74
N LEU A 219 0.03 21.70 23.45
CA LEU A 219 1.44 21.98 23.15
C LEU A 219 2.34 21.59 24.33
N LEU A 220 3.37 20.81 24.04
CA LEU A 220 4.41 20.40 25.01
C LEU A 220 5.75 21.05 24.69
N PHE A 221 6.16 21.05 23.44
CA PHE A 221 7.46 21.55 22.99
C PHE A 221 7.31 22.30 21.67
N LYS A 222 8.14 23.32 21.50
CA LYS A 222 8.25 24.10 20.26
C LYS A 222 9.72 24.43 19.99
N ALA A 223 10.10 24.39 18.72
CA ALA A 223 11.38 24.87 18.22
C ALA A 223 11.15 25.64 16.92
N GLU A 224 11.95 26.66 16.65
CA GLU A 224 11.80 27.56 15.51
C GLU A 224 13.17 27.97 14.95
N ASN A 225 13.15 28.44 13.70
CA ASN A 225 14.27 29.16 13.07
C ASN A 225 15.62 28.40 13.08
N LYS A 226 15.64 27.16 12.63
CA LYS A 226 16.88 26.43 12.37
C LYS A 226 17.14 26.37 10.87
N GLU A 227 18.36 26.68 10.47
CA GLU A 227 18.79 26.58 9.07
C GLU A 227 19.93 25.55 8.96
N PHE A 228 19.84 24.73 7.94
CA PHE A 228 20.83 23.73 7.60
C PHE A 228 21.23 23.89 6.12
N ASN A 229 22.51 23.95 5.87
CA ASN A 229 23.08 24.02 4.54
C ASN A 229 24.32 23.14 4.49
N ALA A 230 24.11 21.84 4.41
CA ALA A 230 25.19 20.86 4.46
C ALA A 230 24.69 19.49 3.98
N ASN A 231 25.58 18.50 3.99
CA ASN A 231 25.33 17.11 3.65
C ASN A 231 25.28 16.20 4.87
N TYR A 232 24.60 16.64 5.91
CA TYR A 232 24.46 15.82 7.12
C TYR A 232 23.59 14.59 6.84
N GLU A 233 23.83 13.52 7.58
CA GLU A 233 22.95 12.35 7.62
C GLU A 233 21.69 12.65 8.45
N TYR A 234 21.83 13.41 9.53
CA TYR A 234 20.75 13.75 10.46
C TYR A 234 20.66 15.27 10.65
N TYR A 235 19.48 15.82 10.38
CA TYR A 235 19.16 17.22 10.62
C TYR A 235 18.20 17.30 11.81
N ASN A 236 18.72 17.58 13.01
CA ASN A 236 17.94 17.63 14.24
C ASN A 236 17.05 18.86 14.33
N PHE A 237 15.73 18.66 14.23
CA PHE A 237 14.74 19.71 14.50
C PHE A 237 14.60 19.96 15.98
N PHE A 238 14.55 18.89 16.78
CA PHE A 238 14.29 18.95 18.21
C PHE A 238 14.93 17.76 18.92
N GLU A 239 15.39 18.01 20.15
CA GLU A 239 15.83 16.98 21.08
C GLU A 239 15.53 17.41 22.52
N LYS A 240 14.99 16.50 23.31
CA LYS A 240 14.72 16.68 24.74
C LYS A 240 15.08 15.41 25.47
N LEU A 241 15.82 15.54 26.56
CA LEU A 241 16.23 14.46 27.45
C LEU A 241 15.38 14.44 28.71
N ASP A 242 15.28 13.27 29.33
CA ASP A 242 14.74 13.03 30.68
C ASP A 242 13.39 13.73 30.92
N THR A 243 12.37 13.30 30.17
CA THR A 243 11.05 13.90 30.26
C THR A 243 10.06 12.92 30.91
N THR A 244 9.25 13.45 31.84
CA THR A 244 8.15 12.72 32.46
C THR A 244 6.83 13.33 32.01
N PHE A 245 5.90 12.49 31.58
CA PHE A 245 4.56 12.88 31.16
C PHE A 245 3.52 12.49 32.20
N ASN A 246 2.45 13.25 32.26
CA ASN A 246 1.32 12.97 33.16
C ASN A 246 0.30 12.00 32.55
N SER A 247 0.46 11.64 31.28
CA SER A 247 -0.45 10.75 30.57
C SER A 247 0.29 9.96 29.47
N VAL A 248 -0.24 8.80 29.13
CA VAL A 248 0.25 7.94 28.04
C VAL A 248 -0.33 8.30 26.67
N ASN A 249 -0.90 9.49 26.53
CA ASN A 249 -1.55 9.92 25.29
C ASN A 249 -0.57 9.96 24.12
N PRO A 250 -1.03 9.67 22.89
CA PRO A 250 -0.22 9.84 21.69
C PRO A 250 0.30 11.26 21.53
N LEU A 251 1.46 11.38 20.89
CA LEU A 251 2.02 12.67 20.52
C LEU A 251 1.80 12.92 19.03
N VAL A 252 1.60 14.18 18.68
CA VAL A 252 1.70 14.65 17.30
C VAL A 252 2.90 15.58 17.18
N ALA A 253 3.79 15.25 16.25
CA ALA A 253 4.90 16.10 15.84
C ALA A 253 4.53 16.82 14.55
N GLU A 254 4.46 18.13 14.56
CA GLU A 254 4.15 19.00 13.42
C GLU A 254 5.43 19.63 12.89
N PHE A 255 5.66 19.51 11.59
CA PHE A 255 6.83 20.03 10.89
C PHE A 255 6.38 21.11 9.91
N ASP A 256 6.95 22.28 9.99
CA ASP A 256 6.81 23.38 9.03
C ASP A 256 8.22 23.83 8.62
N PHE A 257 8.60 23.57 7.37
CA PHE A 257 9.94 23.88 6.87
C PHE A 257 9.91 24.21 5.38
N ASP A 258 10.90 24.98 4.96
CA ASP A 258 11.18 25.25 3.56
C ASP A 258 12.40 24.43 3.14
N MET A 259 12.34 23.84 1.96
CA MET A 259 13.44 23.08 1.38
C MET A 259 13.67 23.48 -0.06
N GLU A 260 14.92 23.76 -0.42
CA GLU A 260 15.29 23.91 -1.82
C GLU A 260 15.23 22.55 -2.54
N LYS A 261 15.15 22.58 -3.87
CA LYS A 261 15.07 21.36 -4.67
C LYS A 261 16.20 20.41 -4.30
N ALA A 262 15.83 19.23 -3.81
CA ALA A 262 16.78 18.18 -3.56
C ALA A 262 17.22 17.51 -4.88
N PRO A 263 18.46 17.01 -4.97
CA PRO A 263 18.87 16.19 -6.10
C PRO A 263 17.99 14.93 -6.22
N ILE A 264 17.82 14.43 -7.44
CA ILE A 264 17.07 13.20 -7.71
C ILE A 264 18.08 12.06 -7.95
N PRO A 265 17.90 10.88 -7.35
CA PRO A 265 16.87 10.49 -6.37
C PRO A 265 17.14 11.09 -4.97
N PHE A 266 16.09 11.41 -4.24
CA PHE A 266 16.15 11.92 -2.88
C PHE A 266 15.48 10.92 -1.92
N ASP A 267 16.26 10.29 -1.08
CA ASP A 267 15.76 9.38 -0.05
C ASP A 267 15.96 9.99 1.34
N ALA A 268 14.89 10.52 1.90
CA ALA A 268 14.90 11.09 3.23
C ALA A 268 13.61 10.78 3.98
N TRP A 269 13.73 10.73 5.31
CA TRP A 269 12.64 10.42 6.22
C TRP A 269 12.54 11.49 7.31
N LEU A 270 11.32 11.97 7.57
CA LEU A 270 11.03 12.64 8.83
C LEU A 270 10.81 11.58 9.90
N VAL A 271 11.50 11.70 11.02
CA VAL A 271 11.49 10.72 12.10
C VAL A 271 11.12 11.40 13.42
N LEU A 272 10.20 10.79 14.15
CA LEU A 272 9.94 11.04 15.56
C LEU A 272 10.35 9.78 16.33
N GLN A 273 11.40 9.89 17.13
CA GLN A 273 11.91 8.81 17.95
C GLN A 273 11.70 9.14 19.42
N ILE A 274 11.21 8.18 20.17
CA ILE A 274 10.94 8.27 21.61
C ILE A 274 11.62 7.07 22.26
N ASP A 275 12.69 7.34 23.00
CA ASP A 275 13.46 6.33 23.71
C ASP A 275 12.96 6.30 25.16
N ALA A 276 12.37 5.17 25.56
CA ALA A 276 11.87 4.93 26.91
C ALA A 276 12.99 4.45 27.85
N ASP A 277 12.71 4.38 29.15
CA ASP A 277 13.61 3.77 30.13
C ASP A 277 13.81 2.28 29.86
N ASP A 278 12.72 1.60 29.49
CA ASP A 278 12.74 0.23 28.99
C ASP A 278 12.78 0.24 27.46
N PRO A 279 13.85 -0.28 26.83
CA PRO A 279 13.99 -0.31 25.36
C PRO A 279 12.86 -1.00 24.61
N VAL A 280 12.14 -1.93 25.26
CA VAL A 280 10.96 -2.62 24.65
C VAL A 280 9.85 -1.62 24.33
N ASN A 281 9.78 -0.51 25.04
CA ASN A 281 8.79 0.55 24.87
C ASN A 281 9.27 1.69 23.96
N ASN A 282 10.41 1.55 23.31
CA ASN A 282 10.88 2.53 22.34
C ASN A 282 9.92 2.64 21.16
N LEU A 283 9.62 3.87 20.75
CA LEU A 283 8.78 4.16 19.59
C LEU A 283 9.60 4.89 18.53
N SER A 284 9.49 4.47 17.30
CA SER A 284 10.04 5.17 16.16
C SER A 284 8.98 5.25 15.07
N VAL A 285 8.49 6.44 14.81
CA VAL A 285 7.54 6.71 13.74
C VAL A 285 8.22 7.54 12.68
N ARG A 286 8.10 7.13 11.44
CA ARG A 286 8.80 7.77 10.32
C ARG A 286 7.88 7.97 9.14
N THR A 287 8.14 9.05 8.41
CA THR A 287 7.38 9.45 7.21
C THR A 287 8.35 9.70 6.07
N PRO A 288 8.22 8.99 4.94
CA PRO A 288 9.08 9.20 3.79
C PRO A 288 8.80 10.54 3.11
N LEU A 289 9.84 11.27 2.75
CA LEU A 289 9.75 12.48 1.93
C LEU A 289 9.86 12.19 0.44
N ASN A 290 10.36 11.03 0.04
CA ASN A 290 10.48 10.62 -1.35
C ASN A 290 9.13 10.44 -2.09
N LEU A 291 8.02 10.44 -1.37
CA LEU A 291 6.65 10.45 -1.93
C LEU A 291 6.11 11.87 -2.17
N ILE A 292 6.98 12.87 -2.12
CA ILE A 292 6.66 14.26 -2.41
C ILE A 292 7.19 14.61 -3.80
N LYS A 293 6.43 15.44 -4.53
CA LYS A 293 6.79 15.90 -5.88
C LYS A 293 8.17 16.55 -5.92
N TYR A 294 9.07 16.05 -6.77
CA TYR A 294 10.46 16.56 -6.88
C TYR A 294 10.66 17.63 -7.93
N ASP A 295 9.67 17.95 -8.72
CA ASP A 295 9.77 18.82 -9.89
C ASP A 295 9.42 20.29 -9.59
N TRP A 296 9.70 20.76 -8.37
CA TRP A 296 9.57 22.18 -8.05
C TRP A 296 10.87 22.95 -8.37
N ASN A 297 10.72 24.20 -8.70
CA ASN A 297 11.83 25.13 -8.86
C ASN A 297 11.95 26.03 -7.61
N GLY A 298 13.19 26.28 -7.17
CA GLY A 298 13.44 27.09 -5.98
C GLY A 298 13.08 26.40 -4.67
N THR A 299 12.55 27.16 -3.72
CA THR A 299 12.20 26.72 -2.39
C THR A 299 10.74 26.34 -2.29
N LYS A 300 10.43 25.15 -1.73
CA LYS A 300 9.07 24.71 -1.45
C LYS A 300 8.82 24.59 0.05
N LYS A 301 7.67 25.05 0.47
CA LYS A 301 7.21 24.93 1.87
C LYS A 301 6.53 23.58 2.08
N PHE A 302 6.91 22.92 3.16
CA PHE A 302 6.35 21.66 3.62
C PHE A 302 5.68 21.82 4.97
N ARG A 303 4.45 21.35 5.09
CA ARG A 303 3.71 21.26 6.34
C ARG A 303 3.17 19.86 6.47
N THR A 304 3.64 19.12 7.46
CA THR A 304 3.24 17.72 7.69
C THR A 304 3.25 17.38 9.16
N CYS A 305 2.61 16.28 9.53
CA CYS A 305 2.67 15.78 10.90
C CYS A 305 2.93 14.26 10.95
N ILE A 306 3.46 13.84 12.07
CA ILE A 306 3.62 12.44 12.45
C ILE A 306 2.85 12.24 13.75
N VAL A 307 2.02 11.19 13.82
CA VAL A 307 1.30 10.81 15.04
C VAL A 307 1.93 9.55 15.60
N SER A 308 2.33 9.57 16.88
CA SER A 308 2.84 8.39 17.58
C SER A 308 1.70 7.48 18.06
N GLY A 309 2.03 6.26 18.45
CA GLY A 309 1.19 5.47 19.36
C GLY A 309 1.14 6.07 20.76
N THR A 310 0.53 5.33 21.71
CA THR A 310 0.60 5.65 23.15
C THR A 310 2.04 5.68 23.61
N ILE A 311 2.39 6.67 24.43
CA ILE A 311 3.76 6.87 24.92
C ILE A 311 3.91 6.38 26.36
N PRO A 312 5.12 5.94 26.78
CA PRO A 312 5.41 5.67 28.19
C PRO A 312 5.44 6.97 29.00
N LEU A 313 5.17 6.87 30.32
CA LEU A 313 5.17 8.04 31.21
C LEU A 313 6.56 8.64 31.42
N LYS A 314 7.58 7.78 31.40
CA LYS A 314 8.99 8.19 31.53
C LYS A 314 9.73 7.94 30.24
N ILE A 315 10.39 8.96 29.74
CA ILE A 315 11.09 8.99 28.46
C ILE A 315 12.50 9.52 28.68
N LYS A 316 13.50 8.75 28.29
CA LYS A 316 14.90 9.18 28.29
C LYS A 316 15.17 10.27 27.27
N ARG A 317 14.58 10.12 26.08
CA ARG A 317 14.87 11.00 24.97
C ARG A 317 13.69 11.08 24.02
N ILE A 318 13.37 12.29 23.59
CA ILE A 318 12.53 12.55 22.42
C ILE A 318 13.40 13.29 21.42
N VAL A 319 13.47 12.78 20.20
CA VAL A 319 14.17 13.45 19.11
C VAL A 319 13.30 13.45 17.85
N ALA A 320 13.31 14.58 17.16
CA ALA A 320 12.70 14.72 15.85
C ALA A 320 13.74 15.23 14.87
N TYR A 321 13.91 14.53 13.77
CA TYR A 321 14.95 14.84 12.79
C TYR A 321 14.53 14.44 11.38
N LEU A 322 15.22 15.03 10.40
CA LEU A 322 15.22 14.54 9.03
C LEU A 322 16.43 13.61 8.87
N TRP A 323 16.18 12.40 8.44
CA TRP A 323 17.19 11.42 8.12
C TRP A 323 17.44 11.43 6.61
N ASN A 324 18.59 11.92 6.21
CA ASN A 324 19.07 12.01 4.83
C ASN A 324 20.00 10.83 4.57
N ILE A 325 19.45 9.73 4.10
CA ILE A 325 20.15 8.43 4.00
C ILE A 325 21.39 8.55 3.11
N ASP A 326 21.24 9.23 1.98
CA ASP A 326 22.30 9.34 0.96
C ASP A 326 23.28 10.49 1.24
N LYS A 327 23.12 11.22 2.35
CA LYS A 327 23.94 12.39 2.73
C LYS A 327 24.06 13.42 1.61
N GLN A 328 22.98 13.65 0.90
CA GLN A 328 22.92 14.64 -0.15
C GLN A 328 22.92 16.04 0.44
N GLU A 329 23.51 17.00 -0.29
CA GLU A 329 23.49 18.41 0.12
C GLU A 329 22.06 18.94 0.03
N ILE A 330 21.53 19.40 1.19
CA ILE A 330 20.18 19.92 1.31
C ILE A 330 20.24 21.28 1.97
N LYS A 331 19.53 22.24 1.41
CA LYS A 331 19.23 23.50 2.08
C LYS A 331 17.84 23.42 2.69
N LEU A 332 17.79 23.43 4.00
CA LEU A 332 16.59 23.25 4.80
C LEU A 332 16.47 24.38 5.82
N LYS A 333 15.31 25.05 5.83
CA LYS A 333 14.97 26.06 6.82
C LYS A 333 13.75 25.59 7.60
N VAL A 334 13.92 25.29 8.87
CA VAL A 334 12.84 24.93 9.78
C VAL A 334 12.16 26.21 10.26
N ASN A 335 10.93 26.46 9.83
CA ASN A 335 10.14 27.61 10.27
C ASN A 335 9.54 27.38 11.66
N SER A 336 8.99 26.18 11.88
CA SER A 336 8.39 25.79 13.15
C SER A 336 8.37 24.25 13.26
N PHE A 337 8.69 23.81 14.46
CA PHE A 337 8.49 22.42 14.87
C PHE A 337 7.75 22.41 16.20
N LYS A 338 6.69 21.57 16.33
CA LYS A 338 5.89 21.47 17.54
C LYS A 338 5.66 20.01 17.90
N ILE A 339 5.70 19.71 19.18
CA ILE A 339 5.19 18.45 19.73
C ILE A 339 4.03 18.76 20.66
N SER A 340 2.89 18.15 20.40
CA SER A 340 1.69 18.26 21.21
C SER A 340 1.20 16.90 21.67
N SER A 341 0.65 16.82 22.88
CA SER A 341 -0.10 15.65 23.34
C SER A 341 -1.51 15.72 22.78
N LEU A 342 -1.96 14.62 22.18
CA LEU A 342 -3.32 14.51 21.68
C LEU A 342 -4.27 14.17 22.84
N GLN A 343 -5.41 14.84 22.90
CA GLN A 343 -6.48 14.57 23.87
C GLN A 343 -7.82 14.44 23.16
N GLY A 344 -8.61 13.47 23.58
CA GLY A 344 -9.93 13.21 22.99
C GLY A 344 -10.49 11.85 23.39
N GLU A 345 -11.77 11.65 23.23
CA GLU A 345 -12.43 10.38 23.53
C GLU A 345 -11.94 9.28 22.59
N GLY A 346 -11.69 8.08 23.11
CA GLY A 346 -11.32 6.90 22.34
C GLY A 346 -9.92 6.94 21.69
N ILE A 347 -9.08 7.93 22.05
CA ILE A 347 -7.77 8.15 21.40
C ILE A 347 -6.79 6.98 21.57
N ASN A 348 -6.95 6.21 22.65
CA ASN A 348 -6.12 5.04 22.96
C ASN A 348 -6.79 3.72 22.57
N GLU A 349 -7.97 3.78 21.94
CA GLU A 349 -8.64 2.59 21.46
C GLU A 349 -8.07 2.17 20.10
N ILE A 350 -7.77 0.89 19.98
CA ILE A 350 -7.38 0.25 18.71
C ILE A 350 -8.52 -0.68 18.36
N SER A 351 -9.06 -0.59 17.15
CA SER A 351 -10.03 -1.57 16.69
C SER A 351 -9.35 -2.95 16.65
N LYS A 352 -9.71 -3.82 17.57
CA LYS A 352 -9.34 -5.24 17.47
C LYS A 352 -10.24 -5.89 16.40
N ALA A 353 -10.00 -5.57 15.15
CA ALA A 353 -10.59 -6.33 14.06
C ALA A 353 -10.07 -7.77 14.21
N LYS A 354 -10.93 -8.69 14.59
CA LYS A 354 -10.64 -10.11 14.46
C LYS A 354 -10.47 -10.39 12.97
N LEU A 355 -9.29 -10.82 12.59
CA LEU A 355 -8.99 -11.38 11.27
C LEU A 355 -9.86 -12.59 10.96
#